data_ea31e2afa78b4e5b17426b0e323bcd5f
#
_entry.id   ea31e2afa78b4e5b17426b0e323bcd5f
#
_cell.length_a   1.000
_cell.length_b   1.000
_cell.length_c   1.000
_cell.angle_alpha   90.00
_cell.angle_beta   90.00
_cell.angle_gamma   90.00
#
_symmetry.space_group_name_H-M   'P 1'
#
loop_
_entity.id
_entity.type
_entity.pdbx_description
1 polymer ?
#
loop_
_entity_poly.entity_id
_entity_poly.type
_entity_poly.pdbx_seq_one_letter_code
_entity_poly.pdbx_strand_id
1 'polypeptide(L)'
;MKIIITGGGGFLGSQLAAMLLDRGELTGSSGGQEPIEEMVLIDARFPMPQNDPRVQQIVGDISESNVIDEAIGSSQNISIFHLASMVSGECEERYDDALRVNLDGGRNVFEAARAAKGRPRVVFASSIACFGGAAMATPVSDLAKQTPQTTYGMTKAMCELLINDHTRKGHFDGRSARLPTVIIRPGKPNAAASSWASGMFREPLNGETCDLPVRRDQPHPMTGFRTVVESFIALHEVPEERLGDDRAYGLPAHQVTPAIAGKVLTELAVEKNLSLGQVADVFDPHIQAIVDNWPTAVDGSRAVALGLPEPPPLKQIVEQYLETFGQAE
;
A
#
# COMPACT_ATOMS: atom_id res chain seq x y z
N MET A 1 16.73 16.85 -4.55
CA MET A 1 16.72 15.69 -3.64
C MET A 1 16.59 14.38 -4.40
N LYS A 2 16.95 13.24 -3.77
CA LYS A 2 16.82 11.89 -4.31
C LYS A 2 15.67 11.13 -3.66
N ILE A 3 14.83 10.48 -4.47
CA ILE A 3 13.74 9.61 -4.01
C ILE A 3 14.10 8.16 -4.32
N ILE A 4 13.86 7.25 -3.37
CA ILE A 4 14.02 5.82 -3.56
C ILE A 4 12.67 5.15 -3.30
N ILE A 5 12.19 4.34 -4.26
CA ILE A 5 10.94 3.59 -4.13
C ILE A 5 11.25 2.10 -4.31
N THR A 6 11.19 1.33 -3.25
CA THR A 6 11.23 -0.14 -3.36
C THR A 6 9.83 -0.66 -3.68
N GLY A 7 9.72 -1.68 -4.50
CA GLY A 7 8.43 -2.07 -5.08
C GLY A 7 8.00 -1.13 -6.22
N GLY A 8 8.96 -0.41 -6.83
CA GLY A 8 8.71 0.62 -7.84
C GLY A 8 8.15 0.09 -9.16
N GLY A 9 8.32 -1.20 -9.47
CA GLY A 9 7.71 -1.88 -10.61
C GLY A 9 6.29 -2.39 -10.33
N GLY A 10 5.87 -2.38 -9.06
CA GLY A 10 4.53 -2.78 -8.63
C GLY A 10 3.46 -1.71 -8.91
N PHE A 11 2.19 -2.10 -8.68
CA PHE A 11 1.03 -1.23 -8.92
C PHE A 11 1.12 0.12 -8.18
N LEU A 12 1.23 0.10 -6.85
CA LEU A 12 1.28 1.33 -6.05
C LEU A 12 2.59 2.09 -6.26
N GLY A 13 3.72 1.38 -6.40
CA GLY A 13 5.02 2.01 -6.59
C GLY A 13 5.11 2.79 -7.88
N SER A 14 4.58 2.26 -8.98
CA SER A 14 4.55 2.97 -10.27
C SER A 14 3.64 4.18 -10.25
N GLN A 15 2.46 4.10 -9.58
CA GLN A 15 1.56 5.24 -9.42
C GLN A 15 2.17 6.33 -8.52
N LEU A 16 2.86 5.94 -7.45
CA LEU A 16 3.58 6.87 -6.58
C LEU A 16 4.70 7.58 -7.34
N ALA A 17 5.49 6.84 -8.11
CA ALA A 17 6.55 7.41 -8.94
C ALA A 17 5.99 8.45 -9.92
N ALA A 18 4.91 8.12 -10.64
CA ALA A 18 4.28 9.03 -11.59
C ALA A 18 3.79 10.32 -10.90
N MET A 19 3.10 10.20 -9.75
CA MET A 19 2.57 11.35 -9.01
C MET A 19 3.68 12.24 -8.44
N LEU A 20 4.79 11.65 -7.95
CA LEU A 20 5.94 12.41 -7.47
C LEU A 20 6.69 13.12 -8.60
N LEU A 21 6.82 12.49 -9.77
CA LEU A 21 7.44 13.11 -10.94
C LEU A 21 6.61 14.30 -11.46
N ASP A 22 5.28 14.18 -11.47
CA ASP A 22 4.37 15.25 -11.85
C ASP A 22 4.42 16.41 -10.84
N ARG A 23 4.46 16.10 -9.54
CA ARG A 23 4.60 17.09 -8.48
C ARG A 23 5.94 17.84 -8.55
N GLY A 24 7.02 17.17 -8.91
CA GLY A 24 8.35 17.72 -9.14
C GLY A 24 9.14 18.12 -7.90
N GLU A 25 8.52 18.20 -6.73
CA GLU A 25 9.15 18.59 -5.46
C GLU A 25 8.59 17.82 -4.27
N LEU A 26 9.37 17.74 -3.18
CA LEU A 26 8.98 17.10 -1.93
C LEU A 26 9.76 17.74 -0.77
N THR A 27 9.24 17.64 0.46
CA THR A 27 9.95 18.15 1.63
C THR A 27 11.25 17.36 1.86
N GLY A 28 12.37 18.04 1.77
CA GLY A 28 13.70 17.46 2.02
C GLY A 28 14.03 17.35 3.51
N SER A 29 15.23 16.85 3.81
CA SER A 29 15.74 16.69 5.18
C SER A 29 15.90 18.02 5.94
N SER A 30 16.01 19.14 5.20
CA SER A 30 16.05 20.49 5.76
C SER A 30 14.68 21.01 6.26
N GLY A 31 13.59 20.31 5.92
CA GLY A 31 12.19 20.72 6.19
C GLY A 31 11.59 21.66 5.15
N GLY A 32 12.35 22.07 4.12
CA GLY A 32 11.85 22.88 2.99
C GLY A 32 11.47 22.02 1.78
N GLN A 33 10.65 22.58 0.87
CA GLN A 33 10.36 21.96 -0.42
C GLN A 33 11.62 21.98 -1.30
N GLU A 34 11.94 20.85 -1.88
CA GLU A 34 13.13 20.66 -2.71
C GLU A 34 12.77 19.93 -4.00
N PRO A 35 13.38 20.31 -5.14
CA PRO A 35 13.10 19.64 -6.41
C PRO A 35 13.55 18.17 -6.37
N ILE A 36 12.76 17.30 -7.00
CA ILE A 36 13.09 15.90 -7.22
C ILE A 36 14.03 15.82 -8.43
N GLU A 37 15.32 15.63 -8.17
CA GLU A 37 16.36 15.59 -9.19
C GLU A 37 16.67 14.17 -9.67
N GLU A 38 16.48 13.19 -8.77
CA GLU A 38 16.76 11.79 -9.02
C GLU A 38 15.71 10.90 -8.35
N MET A 39 15.25 9.88 -9.05
CA MET A 39 14.36 8.86 -8.53
C MET A 39 14.89 7.47 -8.87
N VAL A 40 15.12 6.64 -7.87
CA VAL A 40 15.53 5.26 -8.04
C VAL A 40 14.37 4.34 -7.70
N LEU A 41 13.96 3.55 -8.67
CA LEU A 41 12.94 2.51 -8.50
C LEU A 41 13.63 1.16 -8.37
N ILE A 42 13.33 0.42 -7.31
CA ILE A 42 13.86 -0.93 -7.06
C ILE A 42 12.71 -1.92 -7.11
N ASP A 43 12.85 -2.98 -7.89
CA ASP A 43 11.88 -4.08 -7.93
C ASP A 43 12.56 -5.36 -8.46
N ALA A 44 12.00 -6.52 -8.16
CA ALA A 44 12.41 -7.78 -8.76
C ALA A 44 12.15 -7.82 -10.28
N ARG A 45 11.22 -7.01 -10.78
CA ARG A 45 10.90 -6.88 -12.21
C ARG A 45 10.21 -5.55 -12.52
N PHE A 46 10.43 -5.05 -13.73
CA PHE A 46 9.69 -3.90 -14.25
C PHE A 46 8.89 -4.33 -15.49
N PRO A 47 7.55 -4.23 -15.46
CA PRO A 47 6.71 -4.55 -16.62
C PRO A 47 6.90 -3.56 -17.77
N MET A 48 7.27 -2.31 -17.46
CA MET A 48 7.48 -1.22 -18.41
C MET A 48 8.74 -0.43 -18.06
N PRO A 49 9.53 0.00 -19.06
CA PRO A 49 10.62 0.95 -18.84
C PRO A 49 10.05 2.33 -18.49
N GLN A 50 10.76 3.07 -17.67
CA GLN A 50 10.50 4.49 -17.41
C GLN A 50 11.38 5.35 -18.31
N ASN A 51 10.80 6.38 -18.93
CA ASN A 51 11.47 7.25 -19.88
C ASN A 51 11.83 8.63 -19.32
N ASP A 52 11.42 8.95 -18.09
CA ASP A 52 11.80 10.23 -17.46
C ASP A 52 13.31 10.20 -17.15
N PRO A 53 14.08 11.22 -17.58
CA PRO A 53 15.54 11.23 -17.39
C PRO A 53 15.97 11.26 -15.92
N ARG A 54 15.08 11.61 -15.01
CA ARG A 54 15.34 11.57 -13.55
C ARG A 54 15.26 10.16 -12.97
N VAL A 55 14.71 9.18 -13.72
CA VAL A 55 14.40 7.85 -13.18
C VAL A 55 15.44 6.82 -13.57
N GLN A 56 15.98 6.14 -12.56
CA GLN A 56 16.77 4.93 -12.69
C GLN A 56 15.96 3.73 -12.21
N GLN A 57 15.95 2.63 -12.97
CA GLN A 57 15.37 1.35 -12.55
C GLN A 57 16.48 0.36 -12.18
N ILE A 58 16.42 -0.19 -10.97
CA ILE A 58 17.31 -1.25 -10.50
C ILE A 58 16.50 -2.52 -10.35
N VAL A 59 16.80 -3.54 -11.14
CA VAL A 59 16.25 -4.88 -10.99
C VAL A 59 17.04 -5.61 -9.93
N GLY A 60 16.42 -5.97 -8.81
CA GLY A 60 17.10 -6.63 -7.70
C GLY A 60 16.15 -7.15 -6.64
N ASP A 61 16.64 -8.08 -5.83
CA ASP A 61 15.95 -8.59 -4.64
C ASP A 61 16.30 -7.72 -3.42
N ILE A 62 15.29 -7.12 -2.79
CA ILE A 62 15.49 -6.23 -1.64
C ILE A 62 16.09 -6.96 -0.42
N SER A 63 16.04 -8.28 -0.38
CA SER A 63 16.72 -9.07 0.65
C SER A 63 18.24 -9.09 0.51
N GLU A 64 18.77 -8.65 -0.63
CA GLU A 64 20.20 -8.46 -0.85
C GLU A 64 20.58 -7.02 -0.51
N SER A 65 21.37 -6.80 0.55
CA SER A 65 21.66 -5.46 1.08
C SER A 65 22.35 -4.54 0.08
N ASN A 66 23.19 -5.09 -0.81
CA ASN A 66 23.89 -4.32 -1.84
C ASN A 66 22.93 -3.60 -2.80
N VAL A 67 21.71 -4.10 -2.99
CA VAL A 67 20.72 -3.49 -3.91
C VAL A 67 20.26 -2.12 -3.38
N ILE A 68 19.97 -2.00 -2.09
CA ILE A 68 19.59 -0.72 -1.50
C ILE A 68 20.80 0.19 -1.27
N ASP A 69 21.96 -0.37 -0.95
CA ASP A 69 23.20 0.39 -0.79
C ASP A 69 23.60 1.07 -2.10
N GLU A 70 23.48 0.37 -3.25
CA GLU A 70 23.68 0.94 -4.58
C GLU A 70 22.71 2.11 -4.84
N ALA A 71 21.43 1.94 -4.51
CA ALA A 71 20.40 2.96 -4.71
C ALA A 71 20.67 4.24 -3.90
N ILE A 72 21.13 4.11 -2.66
CA ILE A 72 21.48 5.25 -1.79
C ILE A 72 22.73 5.95 -2.32
N GLY A 73 23.79 5.19 -2.62
CA GLY A 73 25.07 5.75 -3.08
C GLY A 73 25.64 6.74 -2.06
N SER A 74 26.11 7.90 -2.56
CA SER A 74 26.69 8.98 -1.72
C SER A 74 25.70 10.10 -1.38
N SER A 75 24.45 9.98 -1.75
CA SER A 75 23.43 11.03 -1.56
C SER A 75 23.16 11.28 -0.08
N GLN A 76 22.92 12.54 0.28
CA GLN A 76 22.68 12.97 1.67
C GLN A 76 21.25 13.43 1.92
N ASN A 77 20.55 13.85 0.87
CA ASN A 77 19.17 14.33 0.95
C ASN A 77 18.24 13.32 0.25
N ILE A 78 17.78 12.35 1.03
CA ILE A 78 17.10 11.16 0.53
C ILE A 78 15.74 11.01 1.22
N SER A 79 14.74 10.62 0.45
CA SER A 79 13.48 10.07 0.96
C SER A 79 13.27 8.67 0.40
N ILE A 80 12.83 7.75 1.26
CA ILE A 80 12.63 6.35 0.91
C ILE A 80 11.14 6.01 1.11
N PHE A 81 10.52 5.48 0.06
CA PHE A 81 9.20 4.86 0.12
C PHE A 81 9.40 3.34 -0.02
N HIS A 82 9.22 2.62 1.08
CA HIS A 82 9.41 1.17 1.11
C HIS A 82 8.08 0.45 0.91
N LEU A 83 7.81 0.01 -0.34
CA LEU A 83 6.59 -0.69 -0.74
C LEU A 83 6.85 -2.16 -1.15
N ALA A 84 8.11 -2.56 -1.36
CA ALA A 84 8.46 -3.93 -1.72
C ALA A 84 8.00 -4.93 -0.66
N SER A 85 7.27 -5.94 -1.07
CA SER A 85 6.75 -6.99 -0.17
C SER A 85 6.17 -8.14 -0.97
N MET A 86 6.34 -9.37 -0.50
CA MET A 86 5.48 -10.48 -0.88
C MET A 86 4.07 -10.25 -0.34
N VAL A 87 3.04 -10.71 -1.07
CA VAL A 87 1.62 -10.55 -0.69
C VAL A 87 1.14 -11.64 0.27
N SER A 88 -0.01 -11.42 0.91
CA SER A 88 -0.48 -12.23 2.03
C SER A 88 -0.59 -13.73 1.74
N GLY A 89 -1.14 -14.15 0.60
CA GLY A 89 -1.27 -15.57 0.26
C GLY A 89 0.09 -16.24 0.00
N GLU A 90 0.97 -15.57 -0.76
CA GLU A 90 2.33 -16.08 -0.98
C GLU A 90 3.12 -16.25 0.33
N CYS A 91 2.89 -15.36 1.31
CA CYS A 91 3.56 -15.45 2.61
C CYS A 91 3.12 -16.68 3.42
N GLU A 92 1.87 -17.12 3.29
CA GLU A 92 1.38 -18.34 3.94
C GLU A 92 1.95 -19.60 3.27
N GLU A 93 2.11 -19.59 1.95
CA GLU A 93 2.65 -20.72 1.20
C GLU A 93 4.18 -20.84 1.32
N ARG A 94 4.88 -19.70 1.44
CA ARG A 94 6.34 -19.60 1.36
C ARG A 94 6.90 -18.83 2.55
N TYR A 95 6.78 -19.42 3.74
CA TYR A 95 7.13 -18.78 5.02
C TYR A 95 8.56 -18.24 5.06
N ASP A 96 9.56 -19.03 4.69
CA ASP A 96 10.96 -18.62 4.75
C ASP A 96 11.28 -17.49 3.78
N ASP A 97 10.69 -17.51 2.57
CA ASP A 97 10.81 -16.42 1.61
C ASP A 97 10.10 -15.15 2.12
N ALA A 98 8.96 -15.30 2.81
CA ALA A 98 8.27 -14.17 3.42
C ALA A 98 9.13 -13.48 4.49
N LEU A 99 9.82 -14.24 5.34
CA LEU A 99 10.77 -13.68 6.30
C LEU A 99 11.93 -12.98 5.57
N ARG A 100 12.52 -13.65 4.60
CA ARG A 100 13.66 -13.14 3.84
C ARG A 100 13.30 -11.83 3.10
N VAL A 101 12.19 -11.79 2.38
CA VAL A 101 11.81 -10.61 1.57
C VAL A 101 11.19 -9.51 2.43
N ASN A 102 10.18 -9.84 3.26
CA ASN A 102 9.41 -8.83 3.97
C ASN A 102 10.10 -8.31 5.23
N LEU A 103 10.78 -9.19 5.98
CA LEU A 103 11.45 -8.81 7.22
C LEU A 103 12.93 -8.44 6.98
N ASP A 104 13.73 -9.34 6.41
CA ASP A 104 15.15 -9.05 6.21
C ASP A 104 15.35 -7.98 5.12
N GLY A 105 14.53 -8.01 4.05
CA GLY A 105 14.49 -6.94 3.06
C GLY A 105 14.12 -5.58 3.67
N GLY A 106 13.11 -5.53 4.55
CA GLY A 106 12.77 -4.33 5.32
C GLY A 106 13.93 -3.87 6.21
N ARG A 107 14.58 -4.80 6.92
CA ARG A 107 15.78 -4.49 7.73
C ARG A 107 16.91 -3.91 6.89
N ASN A 108 17.18 -4.46 5.71
CA ASN A 108 18.21 -3.92 4.81
C ASN A 108 17.92 -2.47 4.45
N VAL A 109 16.65 -2.13 4.12
CA VAL A 109 16.25 -0.74 3.84
C VAL A 109 16.46 0.15 5.06
N PHE A 110 16.09 -0.29 6.26
CA PHE A 110 16.23 0.51 7.48
C PHE A 110 17.69 0.67 7.92
N GLU A 111 18.51 -0.36 7.77
CA GLU A 111 19.96 -0.27 8.05
C GLU A 111 20.68 0.64 7.05
N ALA A 112 20.32 0.57 5.77
CA ALA A 112 20.85 1.47 4.75
C ALA A 112 20.42 2.93 5.00
N ALA A 113 19.15 3.16 5.38
CA ALA A 113 18.67 4.47 5.80
C ALA A 113 19.39 5.00 7.05
N ARG A 114 19.69 4.13 8.03
CA ARG A 114 20.48 4.47 9.23
C ARG A 114 21.92 4.84 8.89
N ALA A 115 22.52 4.16 7.91
CA ALA A 115 23.89 4.41 7.47
C ALA A 115 24.00 5.66 6.58
N ALA A 116 22.92 6.07 5.94
CA ALA A 116 22.88 7.25 5.09
C ALA A 116 23.08 8.53 5.90
N LYS A 117 23.72 9.53 5.27
CA LYS A 117 23.88 10.85 5.88
C LYS A 117 22.59 11.67 5.74
N GLY A 118 22.39 12.64 6.63
CA GLY A 118 21.28 13.60 6.51
C GLY A 118 19.94 13.16 7.08
N ARG A 119 19.87 12.05 7.80
CA ARG A 119 18.63 11.56 8.47
C ARG A 119 17.45 11.44 7.50
N PRO A 120 17.43 10.46 6.60
CA PRO A 120 16.39 10.29 5.58
C PRO A 120 14.97 10.23 6.16
N ARG A 121 13.96 10.64 5.37
CA ARG A 121 12.58 10.25 5.65
C ARG A 121 12.29 8.88 5.06
N VAL A 122 11.63 8.02 5.85
CA VAL A 122 11.26 6.67 5.46
C VAL A 122 9.75 6.48 5.63
N VAL A 123 9.04 6.33 4.52
CA VAL A 123 7.61 5.98 4.52
C VAL A 123 7.47 4.50 4.18
N PHE A 124 6.89 3.74 5.10
CA PHE A 124 6.70 2.30 4.95
C PHE A 124 5.23 1.95 4.66
N ALA A 125 5.02 1.15 3.63
CA ALA A 125 3.72 0.55 3.34
C ALA A 125 3.46 -0.63 4.26
N SER A 126 2.86 -0.36 5.42
CA SER A 126 2.34 -1.37 6.34
C SER A 126 0.93 -1.80 5.92
N SER A 127 0.22 -2.52 6.77
CA SER A 127 -1.09 -3.08 6.45
C SER A 127 -1.96 -3.21 7.70
N ILE A 128 -3.27 -3.10 7.55
CA ILE A 128 -4.24 -3.49 8.59
C ILE A 128 -4.16 -4.98 8.96
N ALA A 129 -3.49 -5.80 8.15
CA ALA A 129 -3.20 -7.21 8.48
C ALA A 129 -2.31 -7.38 9.73
N CYS A 130 -1.71 -6.29 10.26
CA CYS A 130 -1.10 -6.27 11.59
C CYS A 130 -2.09 -6.60 12.72
N PHE A 131 -3.38 -6.43 12.47
CA PHE A 131 -4.45 -6.71 13.40
C PHE A 131 -5.19 -7.98 12.99
N GLY A 132 -5.84 -8.63 13.95
CA GLY A 132 -6.66 -9.80 13.72
C GLY A 132 -7.03 -10.53 14.99
N GLY A 133 -7.70 -11.67 14.84
CA GLY A 133 -8.11 -12.55 15.93
C GLY A 133 -9.42 -12.13 16.64
N ALA A 134 -9.99 -13.07 17.39
CA ALA A 134 -11.34 -12.97 17.95
C ALA A 134 -11.54 -11.82 18.96
N ALA A 135 -10.46 -11.29 19.54
CA ALA A 135 -10.53 -10.19 20.51
C ALA A 135 -10.34 -8.79 19.87
N MET A 136 -10.25 -8.74 18.55
CA MET A 136 -10.04 -7.48 17.83
C MET A 136 -11.30 -6.60 17.90
N ALA A 137 -11.11 -5.33 18.27
CA ALA A 137 -12.20 -4.34 18.26
C ALA A 137 -12.60 -3.97 16.82
N THR A 138 -13.85 -3.55 16.65
CA THR A 138 -14.37 -3.05 15.38
C THR A 138 -15.10 -1.72 15.62
N PRO A 139 -14.68 -0.60 14.96
CA PRO A 139 -13.51 -0.48 14.10
C PRO A 139 -12.18 -0.70 14.85
N VAL A 140 -11.16 -1.21 14.14
CA VAL A 140 -9.81 -1.31 14.72
C VAL A 140 -9.14 0.06 14.69
N SER A 141 -8.60 0.50 15.84
CA SER A 141 -7.83 1.74 15.96
C SER A 141 -6.33 1.46 15.96
N ASP A 142 -5.54 2.51 15.73
CA ASP A 142 -4.07 2.41 15.81
C ASP A 142 -3.55 2.01 17.20
N LEU A 143 -4.33 2.26 18.24
CA LEU A 143 -4.00 1.91 19.63
C LEU A 143 -4.36 0.46 19.99
N ALA A 144 -4.97 -0.29 19.06
CA ALA A 144 -5.28 -1.69 19.29
C ALA A 144 -3.99 -2.52 19.34
N LYS A 145 -3.98 -3.54 20.22
CA LYS A 145 -2.87 -4.49 20.23
C LYS A 145 -2.78 -5.22 18.90
N GLN A 146 -1.59 -5.20 18.31
CA GLN A 146 -1.29 -5.97 17.11
C GLN A 146 -1.28 -7.47 17.44
N THR A 147 -2.19 -8.22 16.80
CA THR A 147 -2.31 -9.67 16.92
C THR A 147 -2.51 -10.27 15.52
N PRO A 148 -1.48 -10.16 14.65
CA PRO A 148 -1.59 -10.63 13.27
C PRO A 148 -1.89 -12.13 13.22
N GLN A 149 -2.76 -12.52 12.29
CA GLN A 149 -3.15 -13.92 12.07
C GLN A 149 -2.54 -14.49 10.78
N THR A 150 -1.57 -13.77 10.20
CA THR A 150 -0.86 -14.16 8.99
C THR A 150 0.62 -13.81 9.11
N THR A 151 1.49 -14.58 8.43
CA THR A 151 2.93 -14.29 8.30
C THR A 151 3.16 -12.90 7.71
N TYR A 152 2.37 -12.52 6.71
CA TYR A 152 2.40 -11.18 6.13
C TYR A 152 2.16 -10.09 7.19
N GLY A 153 1.08 -10.20 7.95
CA GLY A 153 0.74 -9.23 9.00
C GLY A 153 1.81 -9.17 10.10
N MET A 154 2.37 -10.32 10.49
CA MET A 154 3.46 -10.41 11.45
C MET A 154 4.70 -9.64 10.95
N THR A 155 5.15 -9.87 9.72
CA THR A 155 6.33 -9.17 9.18
C THR A 155 6.10 -7.66 9.07
N LYS A 156 4.88 -7.22 8.71
CA LYS A 156 4.53 -5.80 8.70
C LYS A 156 4.59 -5.20 10.11
N ALA A 157 4.00 -5.85 11.12
CA ALA A 157 4.05 -5.39 12.51
C ALA A 157 5.50 -5.30 13.06
N MET A 158 6.35 -6.27 12.74
CA MET A 158 7.76 -6.24 13.13
C MET A 158 8.50 -5.06 12.48
N CYS A 159 8.25 -4.76 11.21
CA CYS A 159 8.82 -3.61 10.54
C CYS A 159 8.36 -2.27 11.15
N GLU A 160 7.08 -2.14 11.56
CA GLU A 160 6.60 -0.96 12.28
C GLU A 160 7.37 -0.74 13.59
N LEU A 161 7.61 -1.80 14.36
CA LEU A 161 8.40 -1.71 15.59
C LEU A 161 9.85 -1.30 15.33
N LEU A 162 10.48 -1.82 14.26
CA LEU A 162 11.82 -1.39 13.85
C LEU A 162 11.83 0.09 13.48
N ILE A 163 10.87 0.57 12.71
CA ILE A 163 10.75 1.99 12.32
C ILE A 163 10.61 2.88 13.55
N ASN A 164 9.74 2.52 14.50
CA ASN A 164 9.57 3.27 15.75
C ASN A 164 10.89 3.35 16.54
N ASP A 165 11.62 2.24 16.67
CA ASP A 165 12.91 2.24 17.42
C ASP A 165 14.00 3.02 16.71
N HIS A 166 14.16 2.87 15.40
CA HIS A 166 15.11 3.67 14.61
C HIS A 166 14.81 5.16 14.70
N THR A 167 13.52 5.53 14.61
CA THR A 167 13.08 6.93 14.70
C THR A 167 13.37 7.51 16.08
N ARG A 168 13.01 6.79 17.16
CA ARG A 168 13.28 7.17 18.54
C ARG A 168 14.79 7.39 18.81
N LYS A 169 15.65 6.61 18.14
CA LYS A 169 17.12 6.74 18.22
C LYS A 169 17.68 7.84 17.31
N GLY A 170 16.85 8.50 16.51
CA GLY A 170 17.27 9.56 15.60
C GLY A 170 18.02 9.07 14.35
N HIS A 171 17.94 7.79 14.02
CA HIS A 171 18.62 7.22 12.86
C HIS A 171 18.03 7.75 11.54
N PHE A 172 16.71 7.82 11.46
CA PHE A 172 15.94 8.39 10.35
C PHE A 172 14.58 8.89 10.85
N ASP A 173 13.84 9.65 10.04
CA ASP A 173 12.48 10.08 10.31
C ASP A 173 11.50 9.08 9.67
N GLY A 174 11.10 8.06 10.44
CA GLY A 174 10.27 6.96 9.98
C GLY A 174 8.79 7.16 10.23
N ARG A 175 7.97 6.64 9.33
CA ARG A 175 6.51 6.66 9.41
C ARG A 175 5.90 5.51 8.62
N SER A 176 4.85 4.88 9.14
CA SER A 176 4.21 3.71 8.55
C SER A 176 2.75 4.00 8.21
N ALA A 177 2.33 3.72 6.99
CA ALA A 177 0.94 3.74 6.57
C ALA A 177 0.37 2.32 6.62
N ARG A 178 -0.61 2.07 7.51
CA ARG A 178 -1.36 0.81 7.57
C ARG A 178 -2.45 0.84 6.51
N LEU A 179 -2.19 0.21 5.38
CA LEU A 179 -3.09 0.17 4.24
C LEU A 179 -4.30 -0.72 4.53
N PRO A 180 -5.53 -0.25 4.31
CA PRO A 180 -6.68 -1.11 4.10
C PRO A 180 -6.55 -1.82 2.75
N THR A 181 -7.53 -2.63 2.37
CA THR A 181 -7.50 -3.24 1.04
C THR A 181 -7.62 -2.17 -0.04
N VAL A 182 -6.61 -2.12 -0.90
CA VAL A 182 -6.52 -1.13 -1.98
C VAL A 182 -7.30 -1.61 -3.20
N ILE A 183 -8.25 -0.84 -3.64
CA ILE A 183 -9.06 -1.07 -4.84
C ILE A 183 -8.92 0.11 -5.83
N ILE A 184 -9.06 -0.07 -7.12
CA ILE A 184 -9.17 -1.31 -7.90
C ILE A 184 -7.79 -1.56 -8.51
N ARG A 185 -7.22 -2.74 -8.24
CA ARG A 185 -5.93 -3.10 -8.83
C ARG A 185 -6.14 -3.60 -10.25
N PRO A 186 -5.44 -3.03 -11.25
CA PRO A 186 -5.53 -3.47 -12.64
C PRO A 186 -4.85 -4.84 -12.85
N GLY A 187 -5.02 -5.39 -14.03
CA GLY A 187 -4.43 -6.65 -14.46
C GLY A 187 -5.17 -7.86 -13.91
N LYS A 188 -4.52 -9.01 -13.85
CA LYS A 188 -5.11 -10.29 -13.44
C LYS A 188 -5.19 -10.45 -11.92
N PRO A 189 -6.07 -11.33 -11.38
CA PRO A 189 -6.04 -11.76 -10.00
C PRO A 189 -4.62 -12.18 -9.57
N ASN A 190 -4.30 -11.96 -8.30
CA ASN A 190 -3.02 -12.39 -7.70
C ASN A 190 -3.27 -13.30 -6.49
N ALA A 191 -2.19 -13.82 -5.90
CA ALA A 191 -2.25 -14.71 -4.74
C ALA A 191 -2.61 -14.02 -3.40
N ALA A 192 -3.00 -12.72 -3.40
CA ALA A 192 -3.49 -12.09 -2.18
C ALA A 192 -4.88 -12.65 -1.81
N ALA A 193 -5.09 -13.03 -0.56
CA ALA A 193 -6.39 -13.50 -0.08
C ALA A 193 -7.51 -12.43 -0.22
N SER A 194 -7.14 -11.14 -0.37
CA SER A 194 -8.05 -10.02 -0.68
C SER A 194 -8.22 -9.74 -2.18
N SER A 195 -7.70 -10.59 -3.08
CA SER A 195 -7.74 -10.36 -4.54
C SER A 195 -9.18 -10.19 -5.07
N TRP A 196 -10.15 -10.89 -4.46
CA TRP A 196 -11.57 -10.78 -4.75
C TRP A 196 -12.11 -9.34 -4.63
N ALA A 197 -11.56 -8.55 -3.71
CA ALA A 197 -12.01 -7.18 -3.46
C ALA A 197 -11.81 -6.24 -4.66
N SER A 198 -10.73 -6.43 -5.43
CA SER A 198 -10.58 -5.75 -6.72
C SER A 198 -11.30 -6.50 -7.85
N GLY A 199 -11.31 -7.83 -7.79
CA GLY A 199 -11.94 -8.70 -8.80
C GLY A 199 -13.42 -8.40 -8.97
N MET A 200 -14.17 -8.22 -7.90
CA MET A 200 -15.62 -7.94 -7.98
C MET A 200 -15.97 -6.62 -8.68
N PHE A 201 -14.99 -5.72 -8.90
CA PHE A 201 -15.15 -4.53 -9.73
C PHE A 201 -14.51 -4.72 -11.11
N ARG A 202 -13.24 -5.13 -11.13
CA ARG A 202 -12.41 -5.18 -12.33
C ARG A 202 -12.96 -6.12 -13.40
N GLU A 203 -13.26 -7.38 -13.06
CA GLU A 203 -13.75 -8.37 -14.01
C GLU A 203 -15.08 -7.94 -14.64
N PRO A 204 -16.12 -7.54 -13.86
CA PRO A 204 -17.36 -7.05 -14.46
C PRO A 204 -17.18 -5.82 -15.35
N LEU A 205 -16.31 -4.88 -14.97
CA LEU A 205 -16.02 -3.68 -15.79
C LEU A 205 -15.32 -4.04 -17.11
N ASN A 206 -14.62 -5.17 -17.16
CA ASN A 206 -14.01 -5.71 -18.40
C ASN A 206 -14.95 -6.68 -19.16
N GLY A 207 -16.22 -6.84 -18.75
CA GLY A 207 -17.15 -7.78 -19.36
C GLY A 207 -16.90 -9.25 -18.98
N GLU A 208 -16.01 -9.50 -18.00
CA GLU A 208 -15.63 -10.84 -17.55
C GLU A 208 -16.44 -11.28 -16.32
N THR A 209 -16.48 -12.59 -16.06
CA THR A 209 -17.10 -13.13 -14.84
C THR A 209 -16.10 -13.08 -13.70
N CYS A 210 -16.55 -12.56 -12.55
CA CYS A 210 -15.83 -12.64 -11.29
C CYS A 210 -16.39 -13.76 -10.42
N ASP A 211 -15.58 -14.72 -10.05
CA ASP A 211 -15.90 -15.71 -9.02
C ASP A 211 -15.69 -15.08 -7.64
N LEU A 212 -16.79 -14.88 -6.91
CA LEU A 212 -16.77 -14.28 -5.58
C LEU A 212 -16.62 -15.39 -4.52
N PRO A 213 -15.46 -15.48 -3.83
CA PRO A 213 -15.20 -16.57 -2.89
C PRO A 213 -15.74 -16.32 -1.47
N VAL A 214 -16.26 -15.12 -1.21
CA VAL A 214 -16.75 -14.70 0.12
C VAL A 214 -18.24 -14.41 0.11
N ARG A 215 -18.84 -14.36 1.30
CA ARG A 215 -20.26 -14.00 1.44
C ARG A 215 -20.53 -12.59 0.91
N ARG A 216 -21.72 -12.38 0.34
CA ARG A 216 -22.13 -11.07 -0.19
C ARG A 216 -22.28 -9.98 0.86
N ASP A 217 -22.47 -10.35 2.11
CA ASP A 217 -22.58 -9.44 3.26
C ASP A 217 -21.26 -9.27 4.01
N GLN A 218 -20.14 -9.85 3.54
CA GLN A 218 -18.83 -9.74 4.15
C GLN A 218 -18.36 -8.29 4.15
N PRO A 219 -18.28 -7.60 5.31
CA PRO A 219 -17.76 -6.25 5.37
C PRO A 219 -16.23 -6.28 5.29
N HIS A 220 -15.66 -5.34 4.55
CA HIS A 220 -14.22 -5.23 4.39
C HIS A 220 -13.78 -3.76 4.21
N PRO A 221 -12.71 -3.31 4.87
CA PRO A 221 -12.24 -1.93 4.72
C PRO A 221 -11.48 -1.77 3.41
N MET A 222 -11.98 -0.89 2.55
CA MET A 222 -11.45 -0.65 1.21
C MET A 222 -11.21 0.83 0.96
N THR A 223 -10.14 1.14 0.23
CA THR A 223 -9.83 2.50 -0.23
C THR A 223 -9.29 2.49 -1.65
N GLY A 224 -9.44 3.62 -2.36
CA GLY A 224 -8.95 3.77 -3.73
C GLY A 224 -7.42 3.89 -3.79
N PHE A 225 -6.83 3.41 -4.89
CA PHE A 225 -5.38 3.49 -5.07
C PHE A 225 -4.85 4.93 -5.11
N ARG A 226 -5.61 5.89 -5.69
CA ARG A 226 -5.21 7.31 -5.72
C ARG A 226 -5.10 7.86 -4.30
N THR A 227 -6.10 7.60 -3.45
CA THR A 227 -6.08 8.01 -2.04
C THR A 227 -4.89 7.42 -1.29
N VAL A 228 -4.50 6.17 -1.56
CA VAL A 228 -3.32 5.54 -0.94
C VAL A 228 -2.04 6.24 -1.37
N VAL A 229 -1.87 6.52 -2.65
CA VAL A 229 -0.68 7.20 -3.18
C VAL A 229 -0.59 8.63 -2.63
N GLU A 230 -1.69 9.37 -2.62
CA GLU A 230 -1.79 10.68 -2.00
C GLU A 230 -1.47 10.63 -0.49
N SER A 231 -1.93 9.56 0.20
CA SER A 231 -1.64 9.35 1.63
C SER A 231 -0.16 9.10 1.90
N PHE A 232 0.56 8.37 1.04
CA PHE A 232 2.01 8.22 1.19
C PHE A 232 2.72 9.57 1.09
N ILE A 233 2.33 10.40 0.12
CA ILE A 233 2.91 11.74 -0.05
C ILE A 233 2.52 12.63 1.14
N ALA A 234 1.24 12.66 1.52
CA ALA A 234 0.78 13.46 2.64
C ALA A 234 1.47 13.05 3.95
N LEU A 235 1.60 11.74 4.22
CA LEU A 235 2.30 11.24 5.40
C LEU A 235 3.79 11.62 5.39
N HIS A 236 4.45 11.59 4.22
CA HIS A 236 5.81 12.07 4.07
C HIS A 236 5.92 13.57 4.41
N GLU A 237 4.95 14.38 4.02
CA GLU A 237 4.96 15.84 4.23
C GLU A 237 4.62 16.26 5.66
N VAL A 238 4.02 15.39 6.49
CA VAL A 238 3.70 15.73 7.89
C VAL A 238 4.99 16.12 8.64
N PRO A 239 5.05 17.28 9.31
CA PRO A 239 6.16 17.65 10.18
C PRO A 239 6.37 16.65 11.31
N GLU A 240 7.63 16.33 11.62
CA GLU A 240 7.98 15.27 12.57
C GLU A 240 7.35 15.46 13.94
N GLU A 241 7.30 16.69 14.42
CA GLU A 241 6.73 17.07 15.72
C GLU A 241 5.24 16.79 15.88
N ARG A 242 4.52 16.58 14.76
CA ARG A 242 3.11 16.20 14.77
C ARG A 242 2.86 14.70 14.83
N LEU A 243 3.88 13.88 14.57
CA LEU A 243 3.71 12.43 14.43
C LEU A 243 3.63 11.67 15.75
N GLY A 244 4.20 12.18 16.83
CA GLY A 244 4.22 11.49 18.14
C GLY A 244 5.15 10.26 18.14
N ASP A 245 5.02 9.41 19.18
CA ASP A 245 5.90 8.27 19.41
C ASP A 245 5.50 7.04 18.59
N ASP A 246 4.20 6.80 18.42
CA ASP A 246 3.70 5.75 17.54
C ASP A 246 3.55 6.30 16.11
N ARG A 247 4.44 5.84 15.24
CA ARG A 247 4.59 6.31 13.86
C ARG A 247 3.79 5.50 12.85
N ALA A 248 2.85 4.64 13.30
CA ALA A 248 2.00 3.84 12.43
C ALA A 248 0.55 4.36 12.41
N TYR A 249 0.02 4.61 11.22
CA TYR A 249 -1.27 5.26 11.00
C TYR A 249 -2.16 4.43 10.08
N GLY A 250 -3.33 4.04 10.56
CA GLY A 250 -4.38 3.42 9.76
C GLY A 250 -4.96 4.40 8.76
N LEU A 251 -4.88 4.08 7.47
CA LEU A 251 -5.47 4.96 6.45
C LEU A 251 -7.00 4.86 6.48
N PRO A 252 -7.72 5.98 6.27
CA PRO A 252 -9.17 5.98 6.18
C PRO A 252 -9.70 5.05 5.08
N ALA A 253 -10.81 4.37 5.36
CA ALA A 253 -11.39 3.40 4.44
C ALA A 253 -12.92 3.38 4.52
N HIS A 254 -13.58 3.04 3.42
CA HIS A 254 -14.97 2.65 3.43
C HIS A 254 -15.13 1.21 3.91
N GLN A 255 -16.16 0.94 4.70
CA GLN A 255 -16.60 -0.43 4.94
C GLN A 255 -17.49 -0.86 3.77
N VAL A 256 -16.98 -1.74 2.91
CA VAL A 256 -17.65 -2.18 1.68
C VAL A 256 -17.98 -3.66 1.79
N THR A 257 -19.20 -4.02 1.39
CA THR A 257 -19.58 -5.43 1.17
C THR A 257 -19.71 -5.71 -0.33
N PRO A 258 -19.56 -6.96 -0.79
CA PRO A 258 -19.82 -7.32 -2.19
C PRO A 258 -21.21 -6.87 -2.67
N ALA A 259 -22.23 -6.89 -1.80
CA ALA A 259 -23.57 -6.39 -2.11
C ALA A 259 -23.60 -4.89 -2.40
N ILE A 260 -22.84 -4.08 -1.61
CA ILE A 260 -22.70 -2.62 -1.83
C ILE A 260 -21.96 -2.37 -3.15
N ALA A 261 -20.86 -3.08 -3.40
CA ALA A 261 -20.08 -2.98 -4.63
C ALA A 261 -20.93 -3.25 -5.88
N GLY A 262 -21.75 -4.32 -5.86
CA GLY A 262 -22.65 -4.67 -6.93
C GLY A 262 -23.68 -3.57 -7.24
N LYS A 263 -24.22 -2.90 -6.21
CA LYS A 263 -25.14 -1.76 -6.40
C LYS A 263 -24.45 -0.59 -7.09
N VAL A 264 -23.27 -0.21 -6.60
CA VAL A 264 -22.50 0.91 -7.20
C VAL A 264 -22.14 0.63 -8.65
N LEU A 265 -21.72 -0.61 -8.97
CA LEU A 265 -21.44 -1.01 -10.36
C LEU A 265 -22.69 -0.93 -11.24
N THR A 266 -23.84 -1.39 -10.75
CA THR A 266 -25.11 -1.34 -11.51
C THR A 266 -25.53 0.09 -11.79
N GLU A 267 -25.45 0.97 -10.80
CA GLU A 267 -25.75 2.40 -10.95
C GLU A 267 -24.83 3.07 -11.97
N LEU A 268 -23.52 2.82 -11.86
CA LEU A 268 -22.52 3.37 -12.78
C LEU A 268 -22.70 2.85 -14.22
N ALA A 269 -23.04 1.56 -14.36
CA ALA A 269 -23.28 0.96 -15.67
C ALA A 269 -24.46 1.61 -16.40
N VAL A 270 -25.54 1.91 -15.68
CA VAL A 270 -26.70 2.64 -16.25
C VAL A 270 -26.28 4.04 -16.68
N GLU A 271 -25.56 4.78 -15.84
CA GLU A 271 -25.16 6.17 -16.14
C GLU A 271 -24.18 6.27 -17.32
N LYS A 272 -23.23 5.35 -17.38
CA LYS A 272 -22.15 5.38 -18.40
C LYS A 272 -22.42 4.46 -19.59
N ASN A 273 -23.60 3.82 -19.64
CA ASN A 273 -23.99 2.85 -20.66
C ASN A 273 -22.97 1.72 -20.84
N LEU A 274 -22.48 1.16 -19.71
CA LEU A 274 -21.49 0.07 -19.70
C LEU A 274 -22.19 -1.29 -19.71
N SER A 275 -21.61 -2.25 -20.43
CA SER A 275 -22.00 -3.66 -20.35
C SER A 275 -21.13 -4.35 -19.29
N LEU A 276 -21.73 -4.83 -18.22
CA LEU A 276 -21.02 -5.51 -17.13
C LEU A 276 -21.00 -7.02 -17.32
N GLY A 277 -19.87 -7.64 -17.00
CA GLY A 277 -19.79 -9.06 -16.72
C GLY A 277 -20.51 -9.44 -15.42
N GLN A 278 -20.53 -10.72 -15.08
CA GLN A 278 -21.25 -11.25 -13.92
C GLN A 278 -20.35 -11.37 -12.69
N VAL A 279 -20.94 -11.24 -11.49
CA VAL A 279 -20.34 -11.67 -10.24
C VAL A 279 -21.07 -12.94 -9.77
N ALA A 280 -20.41 -14.09 -9.93
CA ALA A 280 -20.92 -15.41 -9.57
C ALA A 280 -20.49 -15.76 -8.13
N ASP A 281 -21.40 -16.31 -7.33
CA ASP A 281 -21.09 -16.79 -5.98
C ASP A 281 -20.38 -18.15 -6.10
N VAL A 282 -19.08 -18.18 -5.93
CA VAL A 282 -18.23 -19.37 -5.91
C VAL A 282 -17.54 -19.43 -4.54
N PHE A 283 -18.33 -19.74 -3.51
CA PHE A 283 -17.91 -19.70 -2.12
C PHE A 283 -16.73 -20.61 -1.84
N ASP A 284 -15.65 -20.04 -1.25
CA ASP A 284 -14.47 -20.77 -0.79
C ASP A 284 -14.33 -20.64 0.74
N PRO A 285 -14.57 -21.74 1.50
CA PRO A 285 -14.51 -21.69 2.97
C PRO A 285 -13.11 -21.37 3.51
N HIS A 286 -12.06 -21.68 2.76
CA HIS A 286 -10.69 -21.37 3.17
C HIS A 286 -10.42 -19.86 3.08
N ILE A 287 -10.77 -19.23 1.95
CA ILE A 287 -10.65 -17.78 1.80
C ILE A 287 -11.54 -17.05 2.79
N GLN A 288 -12.78 -17.52 2.98
CA GLN A 288 -13.70 -16.93 3.96
C GLN A 288 -13.12 -16.96 5.38
N ALA A 289 -12.53 -18.08 5.79
CA ALA A 289 -11.93 -18.21 7.13
C ALA A 289 -10.74 -17.27 7.33
N ILE A 290 -9.94 -16.99 6.31
CA ILE A 290 -8.88 -15.99 6.35
C ILE A 290 -9.49 -14.59 6.55
N VAL A 291 -10.48 -14.25 5.74
CA VAL A 291 -11.12 -12.92 5.74
C VAL A 291 -11.89 -12.66 7.04
N ASP A 292 -12.51 -13.67 7.63
CA ASP A 292 -13.22 -13.55 8.93
C ASP A 292 -12.28 -13.15 10.08
N ASN A 293 -10.98 -13.37 9.94
CA ASN A 293 -9.96 -12.96 10.93
C ASN A 293 -9.38 -11.56 10.69
N TRP A 294 -9.80 -10.85 9.65
CA TRP A 294 -9.32 -9.51 9.35
C TRP A 294 -10.22 -8.41 9.90
N PRO A 295 -9.68 -7.18 10.07
CA PRO A 295 -10.52 -6.03 10.40
C PRO A 295 -11.65 -5.85 9.38
N THR A 296 -12.86 -5.62 9.88
CA THR A 296 -14.02 -5.30 9.04
C THR A 296 -14.21 -3.79 8.85
N ALA A 297 -13.61 -2.99 9.73
CA ALA A 297 -13.59 -1.53 9.66
C ALA A 297 -12.33 -0.99 10.35
N VAL A 298 -11.87 0.18 9.91
CA VAL A 298 -10.67 0.88 10.43
C VAL A 298 -11.06 2.25 10.95
N ASP A 299 -10.54 2.62 12.12
CA ASP A 299 -10.57 4.00 12.61
C ASP A 299 -9.35 4.76 12.07
N GLY A 300 -9.55 5.52 11.01
CA GLY A 300 -8.53 6.36 10.38
C GLY A 300 -8.41 7.77 10.97
N SER A 301 -9.04 8.05 12.11
CA SER A 301 -9.13 9.42 12.67
C SER A 301 -7.77 10.07 12.94
N ARG A 302 -6.76 9.30 13.38
CA ARG A 302 -5.40 9.82 13.57
C ARG A 302 -4.76 10.28 12.26
N ALA A 303 -4.94 9.53 11.18
CA ALA A 303 -4.45 9.91 9.86
C ALA A 303 -5.14 11.18 9.35
N VAL A 304 -6.47 11.26 9.48
CA VAL A 304 -7.25 12.45 9.12
C VAL A 304 -6.83 13.69 9.91
N ALA A 305 -6.58 13.54 11.22
CA ALA A 305 -6.10 14.64 12.07
C ALA A 305 -4.72 15.16 11.67
N LEU A 306 -3.89 14.34 11.00
CA LEU A 306 -2.62 14.75 10.41
C LEU A 306 -2.79 15.43 9.04
N GLY A 307 -3.97 15.38 8.43
CA GLY A 307 -4.27 15.93 7.11
C GLY A 307 -4.11 14.92 5.97
N LEU A 308 -4.07 13.62 6.26
CA LEU A 308 -4.12 12.60 5.23
C LEU A 308 -5.51 12.57 4.57
N PRO A 309 -5.60 12.30 3.27
CA PRO A 309 -6.86 12.34 2.54
C PRO A 309 -7.82 11.23 2.98
N GLU A 310 -9.10 11.57 3.03
CA GLU A 310 -10.18 10.60 3.14
C GLU A 310 -10.54 10.04 1.75
N PRO A 311 -10.97 8.77 1.66
CA PRO A 311 -11.36 8.22 0.37
C PRO A 311 -12.63 8.91 -0.16
N PRO A 312 -12.70 9.24 -1.45
CA PRO A 312 -13.91 9.75 -2.06
C PRO A 312 -15.00 8.65 -2.07
N PRO A 313 -16.26 8.97 -2.35
CA PRO A 313 -17.33 7.98 -2.46
C PRO A 313 -16.94 6.79 -3.35
N LEU A 314 -17.38 5.58 -2.99
CA LEU A 314 -17.00 4.34 -3.69
C LEU A 314 -17.21 4.41 -5.22
N LYS A 315 -18.28 5.06 -5.66
CA LYS A 315 -18.54 5.31 -7.09
C LYS A 315 -17.41 6.07 -7.75
N GLN A 316 -16.92 7.13 -7.13
CA GLN A 316 -15.80 7.92 -7.65
C GLN A 316 -14.49 7.13 -7.69
N ILE A 317 -14.28 6.19 -6.75
CA ILE A 317 -13.13 5.27 -6.80
C ILE A 317 -13.20 4.38 -8.05
N VAL A 318 -14.39 3.88 -8.41
CA VAL A 318 -14.60 3.11 -9.65
C VAL A 318 -14.36 3.98 -10.88
N GLU A 319 -14.85 5.22 -10.87
CA GLU A 319 -14.61 6.19 -11.97
C GLU A 319 -13.13 6.48 -12.16
N GLN A 320 -12.39 6.71 -11.07
CA GLN A 320 -10.92 6.89 -11.11
C GLN A 320 -10.19 5.70 -11.72
N TYR A 321 -10.67 4.48 -11.45
CA TYR A 321 -10.12 3.28 -12.07
C TYR A 321 -10.38 3.27 -13.59
N LEU A 322 -11.59 3.57 -14.02
CA LEU A 322 -11.95 3.64 -15.44
C LEU A 322 -11.15 4.72 -16.18
N GLU A 323 -10.97 5.88 -15.58
CA GLU A 323 -10.15 6.97 -16.15
C GLU A 323 -8.69 6.56 -16.34
N THR A 324 -8.14 5.77 -15.42
CA THR A 324 -6.70 5.46 -15.42
C THR A 324 -6.39 4.18 -16.20
N PHE A 325 -7.28 3.17 -16.14
CA PHE A 325 -7.04 1.82 -16.63
C PHE A 325 -8.16 1.29 -17.53
N GLY A 326 -9.28 2.01 -17.68
CA GLY A 326 -10.32 1.65 -18.64
C GLY A 326 -9.74 1.59 -20.05
N GLN A 327 -10.17 0.58 -20.85
CA GLN A 327 -9.81 0.55 -22.26
C GLN A 327 -10.43 1.79 -22.92
N ALA A 328 -9.63 2.61 -23.57
CA ALA A 328 -10.14 3.60 -24.50
C ALA A 328 -10.91 2.81 -25.60
N GLU A 329 -12.20 3.11 -25.76
CA GLU A 329 -13.01 2.60 -26.87
C GLU A 329 -12.40 2.96 -28.23
#